data_06d39ca04b7a3d53d9c56a87c7e6cfab
#
_entry.id   06d39ca04b7a3d53d9c56a87c7e6cfab
#
_cell.length_a   1.000
_cell.length_b   1.000
_cell.length_c   1.000
_cell.angle_alpha   90.00
_cell.angle_beta   90.00
_cell.angle_gamma   90.00
#
_symmetry.space_group_name_H-M   'P 1'
#
loop_
_entity.id
_entity.type
_entity.pdbx_description
1 polymer ?
#
loop_
_entity_poly.entity_id
_entity_poly.type
_entity_poly.pdbx_seq_one_letter_code
_entity_poly.pdbx_strand_id
1 'polypeptide(L)'
;VPVCSPALARHLTTPADLVGQTLLHAEWRMEREAAANWRLWLKAAHIKTIDPNRGLRFSSEAMLVQAAIDGLGVALTQSTLVEGDIAAGRLVLPFGNDLNMPTEFGHFIVYPKSSETVPKVIAFRDWALAEAVRPDSASG
;
A
#
# COMPACT_ATOMS: atom_id res chain seq x y z
N VAL A 1 -2.47 -0.71 3.18
CA VAL A 1 -3.67 0.15 3.28
C VAL A 1 -4.61 -0.08 2.11
N PRO A 2 -5.95 -0.08 2.30
CA PRO A 2 -6.92 0.01 1.21
C PRO A 2 -6.94 1.43 0.63
N VAL A 3 -6.91 1.55 -0.70
CA VAL A 3 -7.00 2.81 -1.42
C VAL A 3 -7.90 2.72 -2.63
N CYS A 4 -8.55 3.81 -2.98
CA CYS A 4 -9.36 3.92 -4.19
C CYS A 4 -9.45 5.37 -4.68
N SER A 5 -10.04 5.57 -5.87
CA SER A 5 -10.30 6.91 -6.37
C SER A 5 -11.31 7.65 -5.48
N PRO A 6 -11.25 8.99 -5.39
CA PRO A 6 -12.23 9.80 -4.63
C PRO A 6 -13.68 9.58 -5.10
N ALA A 7 -13.87 9.31 -6.38
CA ALA A 7 -15.21 9.05 -6.94
C ALA A 7 -15.80 7.74 -6.37
N LEU A 8 -14.99 6.68 -6.26
CA LEU A 8 -15.41 5.40 -5.70
C LEU A 8 -15.64 5.48 -4.18
N ALA A 9 -14.80 6.23 -3.47
CA ALA A 9 -14.87 6.40 -2.02
C ALA A 9 -16.21 6.96 -1.52
N ARG A 10 -16.94 7.71 -2.36
CA ARG A 10 -18.27 8.24 -2.01
C ARG A 10 -19.30 7.15 -1.70
N HIS A 11 -19.05 5.93 -2.15
CA HIS A 11 -19.90 4.76 -1.96
C HIS A 11 -19.36 3.80 -0.89
N LEU A 12 -18.31 4.20 -0.18
CA LEU A 12 -17.62 3.39 0.83
C LEU A 12 -17.62 4.12 2.18
N THR A 13 -18.55 3.75 3.05
CA THR A 13 -18.64 4.32 4.41
C THR A 13 -18.04 3.35 5.42
N THR A 14 -18.23 2.05 5.20
CA THR A 14 -17.78 0.98 6.08
C THR A 14 -17.07 -0.11 5.27
N PRO A 15 -16.21 -0.93 5.88
CA PRO A 15 -15.60 -2.08 5.21
C PRO A 15 -16.60 -3.06 4.58
N ALA A 16 -17.82 -3.14 5.09
CA ALA A 16 -18.87 -4.01 4.54
C ALA A 16 -19.30 -3.56 3.13
N ASP A 17 -19.16 -2.29 2.78
CA ASP A 17 -19.53 -1.74 1.48
C ASP A 17 -18.63 -2.26 0.34
N LEU A 18 -17.50 -2.89 0.69
CA LEU A 18 -16.66 -3.61 -0.28
C LEU A 18 -17.39 -4.76 -0.96
N VAL A 19 -18.53 -5.21 -0.44
CA VAL A 19 -19.31 -6.31 -1.04
C VAL A 19 -19.67 -6.04 -2.50
N GLY A 20 -19.94 -4.79 -2.85
CA GLY A 20 -20.28 -4.34 -4.20
C GLY A 20 -19.09 -3.93 -5.05
N GLN A 21 -17.86 -3.94 -4.52
CA GLN A 21 -16.70 -3.37 -5.18
C GLN A 21 -15.76 -4.45 -5.72
N THR A 22 -15.00 -4.12 -6.76
CA THR A 22 -13.92 -4.97 -7.27
C THR A 22 -12.72 -4.85 -6.35
N LEU A 23 -12.20 -5.98 -5.86
CA LEU A 23 -10.94 -6.01 -5.13
C LEU A 23 -9.78 -6.08 -6.13
N LEU A 24 -8.77 -5.23 -5.95
CA LEU A 24 -7.57 -5.24 -6.78
C LEU A 24 -6.42 -5.85 -5.96
N HIS A 25 -5.72 -6.83 -6.55
CA HIS A 25 -4.71 -7.63 -5.89
C HIS A 25 -3.35 -7.44 -6.53
N ALA A 26 -2.30 -7.28 -5.73
CA ALA A 26 -0.94 -7.47 -6.18
C ALA A 26 -0.61 -8.97 -6.18
N GLU A 27 -0.12 -9.48 -7.31
CA GLU A 27 0.43 -10.83 -7.39
C GLU A 27 1.93 -10.78 -7.08
N TRP A 28 2.31 -11.21 -5.89
CA TRP A 28 3.70 -11.42 -5.56
C TRP A 28 4.15 -12.80 -6.05
N ARG A 29 5.29 -12.86 -6.76
CA ARG A 29 5.87 -14.11 -7.25
C ARG A 29 6.23 -15.12 -6.16
N MET A 30 6.21 -14.69 -4.91
CA MET A 30 6.42 -15.53 -3.74
C MET A 30 5.19 -15.39 -2.85
N GLU A 31 4.42 -16.45 -2.70
CA GLU A 31 3.38 -16.56 -1.67
C GLU A 31 4.06 -16.44 -0.30
N ARG A 32 4.17 -15.23 0.19
CA ARG A 32 4.53 -14.98 1.58
C ARG A 32 3.24 -14.80 2.35
N GLU A 33 2.92 -15.75 3.21
CA GLU A 33 1.74 -15.69 4.09
C GLU A 33 1.66 -14.39 4.91
N ALA A 34 2.82 -13.74 5.12
CA ALA A 34 2.93 -12.48 5.85
C ALA A 34 2.70 -11.22 5.00
N ALA A 35 2.56 -11.32 3.66
CA ALA A 35 2.23 -10.15 2.85
C ALA A 35 0.78 -9.72 3.10
N ALA A 36 0.56 -8.40 3.27
CA ALA A 36 -0.77 -7.85 3.39
C ALA A 36 -1.61 -8.25 2.18
N ASN A 37 -2.67 -8.99 2.41
CA ASN A 37 -3.59 -9.46 1.39
C ASN A 37 -5.03 -9.27 1.85
N TRP A 38 -5.97 -9.30 0.91
CA TRP A 38 -7.39 -9.08 1.21
C TRP A 38 -7.96 -10.07 2.22
N ARG A 39 -7.47 -11.33 2.24
CA ARG A 39 -7.90 -12.34 3.23
C ARG A 39 -7.58 -11.90 4.65
N LEU A 40 -6.36 -11.44 4.90
CA LEU A 40 -5.93 -10.97 6.21
C LEU A 40 -6.63 -9.66 6.58
N TRP A 41 -6.76 -8.75 5.63
CA TRP A 41 -7.42 -7.46 5.87
C TRP A 41 -8.90 -7.63 6.21
N LEU A 42 -9.65 -8.41 5.43
CA LEU A 42 -11.07 -8.69 5.69
C LEU A 42 -11.27 -9.42 7.03
N LYS A 43 -10.34 -10.31 7.39
CA LYS A 43 -10.34 -10.96 8.71
C LYS A 43 -10.15 -9.94 9.84
N ALA A 44 -9.20 -9.02 9.71
CA ALA A 44 -8.95 -7.96 10.68
C ALA A 44 -10.15 -6.99 10.79
N ALA A 45 -10.80 -6.69 9.69
CA ALA A 45 -12.04 -5.90 9.64
C ALA A 45 -13.30 -6.66 10.06
N HIS A 46 -13.18 -7.94 10.49
CA HIS A 46 -14.28 -8.82 10.86
C HIS A 46 -15.34 -9.06 9.77
N ILE A 47 -14.97 -8.93 8.50
CA ILE A 47 -15.85 -9.13 7.34
C ILE A 47 -15.73 -10.58 6.83
N LYS A 48 -16.84 -11.33 6.86
CA LYS A 48 -16.91 -12.73 6.44
C LYS A 48 -17.73 -12.94 5.15
N THR A 49 -18.43 -11.91 4.70
CA THR A 49 -19.39 -11.98 3.58
C THR A 49 -18.74 -11.77 2.22
N ILE A 50 -17.47 -11.40 2.17
CA ILE A 50 -16.74 -11.07 0.95
C ILE A 50 -15.73 -12.18 0.67
N ASP A 51 -15.76 -12.72 -0.56
CA ASP A 51 -14.71 -13.63 -1.04
C ASP A 51 -13.42 -12.87 -1.23
N PRO A 52 -12.36 -13.14 -0.43
CA PRO A 52 -11.10 -12.44 -0.52
C PRO A 52 -10.33 -12.71 -1.82
N ASN A 53 -10.74 -13.68 -2.63
CA ASN A 53 -10.03 -14.07 -3.85
C ASN A 53 -10.65 -13.44 -5.11
N ARG A 54 -11.83 -12.83 -4.99
CA ARG A 54 -12.51 -12.20 -6.14
C ARG A 54 -11.77 -10.92 -6.57
N GLY A 55 -11.88 -10.56 -7.83
CA GLY A 55 -11.38 -9.29 -8.36
C GLY A 55 -10.24 -9.45 -9.35
N LEU A 56 -9.56 -8.35 -9.64
CA LEU A 56 -8.50 -8.28 -10.64
C LEU A 56 -7.12 -8.45 -9.99
N ARG A 57 -6.22 -9.11 -10.72
CA ARG A 57 -4.86 -9.40 -10.24
C ARG A 57 -3.83 -8.70 -11.13
N PHE A 58 -2.84 -8.09 -10.51
CA PHE A 58 -1.79 -7.32 -11.17
C PHE A 58 -0.41 -7.84 -10.75
N SER A 59 0.44 -8.11 -11.72
CA SER A 59 1.84 -8.51 -11.48
C SER A 59 2.75 -7.31 -11.18
N SER A 60 2.23 -6.10 -11.24
CA SER A 60 2.95 -4.86 -10.99
C SER A 60 2.15 -3.97 -10.04
N GLU A 61 2.77 -3.50 -8.98
CA GLU A 61 2.20 -2.53 -8.04
C GLU A 61 1.82 -1.21 -8.72
N ALA A 62 2.63 -0.75 -9.67
CA ALA A 62 2.32 0.48 -10.41
C ALA A 62 1.02 0.34 -11.22
N MET A 63 0.79 -0.83 -11.84
CA MET A 63 -0.46 -1.09 -12.55
C MET A 63 -1.65 -1.23 -11.61
N LEU A 64 -1.44 -1.83 -10.44
CA LEU A 64 -2.45 -1.92 -9.38
C LEU A 64 -2.88 -0.52 -8.91
N VAL A 65 -1.91 0.34 -8.61
CA VAL A 65 -2.16 1.72 -8.17
C VAL A 65 -2.88 2.51 -9.26
N GLN A 66 -2.43 2.40 -10.52
CA GLN A 66 -3.08 3.07 -11.64
C GLN A 66 -4.53 2.60 -11.80
N ALA A 67 -4.80 1.31 -11.69
CA ALA A 67 -6.16 0.76 -11.76
C ALA A 67 -7.08 1.32 -10.66
N ALA A 68 -6.53 1.55 -9.45
CA ALA A 68 -7.28 2.18 -8.37
C ALA A 68 -7.56 3.66 -8.66
N ILE A 69 -6.59 4.40 -9.20
CA ILE A 69 -6.74 5.80 -9.65
C ILE A 69 -7.84 5.91 -10.72
N ASP A 70 -7.86 4.98 -11.66
CA ASP A 70 -8.84 4.92 -12.75
C ASP A 70 -10.24 4.47 -12.28
N GLY A 71 -10.39 4.15 -10.98
CA GLY A 71 -11.67 3.79 -10.39
C GLY A 71 -12.13 2.36 -10.67
N LEU A 72 -11.25 1.46 -11.10
CA LEU A 72 -11.59 0.06 -11.39
C LEU A 72 -11.93 -0.76 -10.13
N GLY A 73 -11.58 -0.27 -8.94
CA GLY A 73 -11.85 -0.95 -7.68
C GLY A 73 -11.06 -0.38 -6.51
N VAL A 74 -11.02 -1.16 -5.44
CA VAL A 74 -10.24 -0.85 -4.23
C VAL A 74 -8.98 -1.69 -4.22
N ALA A 75 -7.82 -1.06 -4.16
CA ALA A 75 -6.52 -1.72 -4.07
C ALA A 75 -6.09 -1.86 -2.61
N LEU A 76 -5.42 -2.97 -2.29
CA LEU A 76 -4.71 -3.15 -1.04
C LEU A 76 -3.21 -3.08 -1.34
N THR A 77 -2.54 -2.04 -0.88
CA THR A 77 -1.14 -1.75 -1.17
C THR A 77 -0.39 -1.18 0.05
N GLN A 78 0.90 -0.90 -0.10
CA GLN A 78 1.70 -0.27 0.94
C GLN A 78 1.46 1.25 0.94
N SER A 79 1.37 1.87 2.13
CA SER A 79 1.15 3.31 2.27
C SER A 79 2.23 4.13 1.56
N THR A 80 3.49 3.75 1.72
CA THR A 80 4.65 4.43 1.10
C THR A 80 4.62 4.51 -0.42
N LEU A 81 3.91 3.58 -1.08
CA LEU A 81 3.78 3.59 -2.55
C LEU A 81 2.71 4.56 -3.05
N VAL A 82 1.80 4.97 -2.20
CA VAL A 82 0.63 5.77 -2.58
C VAL A 82 0.56 7.13 -1.89
N GLU A 83 1.51 7.47 -1.03
CA GLU A 83 1.58 8.76 -0.33
C GLU A 83 1.49 9.94 -1.30
N GLY A 84 2.26 9.92 -2.38
CA GLY A 84 2.23 10.96 -3.40
C GLY A 84 0.88 11.06 -4.13
N ASP A 85 0.19 9.93 -4.36
CA ASP A 85 -1.12 9.90 -4.99
C ASP A 85 -2.22 10.39 -4.04
N ILE A 86 -2.09 10.07 -2.76
CA ILE A 86 -2.99 10.57 -1.71
C ILE A 86 -2.79 12.08 -1.53
N ALA A 87 -1.57 12.56 -1.42
CA ALA A 87 -1.25 13.98 -1.31
C ALA A 87 -1.75 14.78 -2.52
N ALA A 88 -1.68 14.18 -3.72
CA ALA A 88 -2.20 14.79 -4.96
C ALA A 88 -3.72 14.66 -5.12
N GLY A 89 -4.44 14.01 -4.19
CA GLY A 89 -5.88 13.79 -4.25
C GLY A 89 -6.33 12.81 -5.32
N ARG A 90 -5.43 12.02 -5.91
CA ARG A 90 -5.77 10.96 -6.88
C ARG A 90 -6.32 9.71 -6.23
N LEU A 91 -5.84 9.40 -5.03
CA LEU A 91 -6.30 8.31 -4.18
C LEU A 91 -6.74 8.83 -2.81
N VAL A 92 -7.59 8.06 -2.17
CA VAL A 92 -8.00 8.29 -0.78
C VAL A 92 -8.01 6.97 -0.02
N LEU A 93 -7.94 7.06 1.31
CA LEU A 93 -8.15 5.96 2.25
C LEU A 93 -9.64 5.90 2.60
N PRO A 94 -10.45 5.01 2.00
CA PRO A 94 -11.90 5.05 2.16
C PRO A 94 -12.36 4.74 3.60
N PHE A 95 -11.52 4.09 4.40
CA PHE A 95 -11.84 3.69 5.77
C PHE A 95 -10.94 4.37 6.82
N GLY A 96 -10.22 5.43 6.42
CA GLY A 96 -9.27 6.11 7.31
C GLY A 96 -8.04 5.25 7.64
N ASN A 97 -7.36 5.61 8.73
CA ASN A 97 -6.14 4.94 9.17
C ASN A 97 -6.36 3.80 10.17
N ASP A 98 -7.55 3.67 10.75
CA ASP A 98 -7.82 2.74 11.85
C ASP A 98 -7.74 1.26 11.46
N LEU A 99 -7.89 0.98 10.17
CA LEU A 99 -7.82 -0.38 9.61
C LEU A 99 -6.53 -0.62 8.80
N ASN A 100 -5.52 0.20 9.01
CA ASN A 100 -4.21 -0.04 8.43
C ASN A 100 -3.58 -1.27 9.09
N MET A 101 -3.18 -2.23 8.26
CA MET A 101 -2.48 -3.40 8.76
C MET A 101 -1.00 -3.06 8.92
N PRO A 102 -0.42 -3.23 10.12
CA PRO A 102 1.03 -3.16 10.25
C PRO A 102 1.68 -4.26 9.40
N THR A 103 2.81 -3.94 8.81
CA THR A 103 3.63 -4.91 8.09
C THR A 103 4.95 -5.08 8.81
N GLU A 104 5.43 -6.32 8.89
CA GLU A 104 6.78 -6.63 9.36
C GLU A 104 7.83 -6.42 8.25
N PHE A 105 7.40 -6.10 7.04
CA PHE A 105 8.30 -5.83 5.92
C PHE A 105 8.81 -4.39 5.99
N GLY A 106 10.13 -4.26 5.85
CA GLY A 106 10.81 -2.97 5.76
C GLY A 106 11.61 -2.87 4.46
N HIS A 107 11.98 -1.65 4.11
CA HIS A 107 12.97 -1.42 3.08
C HIS A 107 14.36 -1.44 3.71
N PHE A 108 15.30 -2.14 3.08
CA PHE A 108 16.65 -2.32 3.59
C PHE A 108 17.66 -1.81 2.57
N ILE A 109 18.67 -1.09 3.04
CA ILE A 109 19.85 -0.78 2.26
C ILE A 109 20.82 -1.93 2.44
N VAL A 110 21.14 -2.65 1.37
CA VAL A 110 22.03 -3.81 1.38
C VAL A 110 23.29 -3.48 0.61
N TYR A 111 24.45 -3.69 1.23
CA TYR A 111 25.76 -3.54 0.61
C TYR A 111 26.75 -4.57 1.16
N PRO A 112 27.82 -4.92 0.41
CA PRO A 112 28.85 -5.84 0.89
C PRO A 112 29.54 -5.30 2.14
N LYS A 113 29.86 -6.17 3.09
CA LYS A 113 30.57 -5.77 4.33
C LYS A 113 31.89 -5.05 4.04
N SER A 114 32.59 -5.42 2.96
CA SER A 114 33.80 -4.73 2.48
C SER A 114 33.58 -3.27 2.06
N SER A 115 32.34 -2.88 1.84
CA SER A 115 31.98 -1.51 1.44
C SER A 115 31.50 -0.63 2.60
N GLU A 116 31.45 -1.17 3.82
CA GLU A 116 30.93 -0.49 5.01
C GLU A 116 31.69 0.80 5.34
N THR A 117 32.99 0.83 5.03
CA THR A 117 33.88 2.00 5.27
C THR A 117 34.10 2.88 4.04
N VAL A 118 33.46 2.56 2.92
CA VAL A 118 33.63 3.36 1.68
C VAL A 118 32.85 4.67 1.77
N PRO A 119 33.51 5.84 1.65
CA PRO A 119 32.88 7.13 1.92
C PRO A 119 31.58 7.40 1.14
N LYS A 120 31.54 7.02 -0.15
CA LYS A 120 30.34 7.18 -0.99
C LYS A 120 29.17 6.30 -0.54
N VAL A 121 29.44 5.11 0.00
CA VAL A 121 28.41 4.19 0.53
C VAL A 121 27.86 4.75 1.83
N ILE A 122 28.73 5.25 2.70
CA ILE A 122 28.35 5.91 3.96
C ILE A 122 27.48 7.14 3.65
N ALA A 123 27.92 8.02 2.76
CA ALA A 123 27.18 9.22 2.41
C ALA A 123 25.78 8.91 1.84
N PHE A 124 25.67 7.92 0.96
CA PHE A 124 24.38 7.51 0.42
C PHE A 124 23.47 6.87 1.49
N ARG A 125 24.02 5.98 2.31
CA ARG A 125 23.29 5.35 3.41
C ARG A 125 22.71 6.39 4.36
N ASP A 126 23.58 7.32 4.81
CA ASP A 126 23.20 8.31 5.80
C ASP A 126 22.16 9.30 5.24
N TRP A 127 22.31 9.69 3.96
CA TRP A 127 21.30 10.45 3.26
C TRP A 127 19.97 9.71 3.14
N ALA A 128 19.97 8.46 2.69
CA ALA A 128 18.75 7.67 2.51
C ALA A 128 18.02 7.42 3.84
N LEU A 129 18.76 7.17 4.92
CA LEU A 129 18.17 7.04 6.26
C LEU A 129 17.58 8.37 6.75
N ALA A 130 18.24 9.49 6.49
CA ALA A 130 17.72 10.81 6.83
C ALA A 130 16.43 11.14 6.06
N GLU A 131 16.36 10.80 4.76
CA GLU A 131 15.16 10.99 3.95
C GLU A 131 13.99 10.09 4.45
N ALA A 132 14.28 8.85 4.83
CA ALA A 132 13.26 7.91 5.31
C ALA A 132 12.61 8.32 6.65
N VAL A 133 13.28 9.15 7.44
CA VAL A 133 12.80 9.64 8.75
C VAL A 133 12.17 11.02 8.65
N ARG A 134 12.28 11.70 7.49
CA ARG A 134 11.63 13.00 7.31
C ARG A 134 10.13 12.86 7.43
N PRO A 135 9.46 13.47 8.42
CA PRO A 135 8.02 13.62 8.37
C PRO A 135 7.70 14.49 7.16
N ASP A 136 6.70 14.10 6.37
CA ASP A 136 6.25 14.84 5.21
C ASP A 136 6.12 16.34 5.52
N SER A 137 7.00 17.13 4.93
CA SER A 137 6.86 18.58 4.87
C SER A 137 5.89 18.96 3.73
N ALA A 138 4.72 18.34 3.73
CA ALA A 138 3.62 18.70 2.86
C ALA A 138 2.53 19.39 3.69
N SER A 139 2.83 20.61 4.12
CA SER A 139 1.84 21.61 4.55
C SER A 139 2.45 22.99 4.31
N GLY A 140 2.27 23.51 3.12
CA GLY A 140 2.53 24.85 2.70
C GLY A 140 1.68 25.19 1.51
#